data_6286ec9fb6db6a3c6b48a5a3ac4ae4b8
#
_entry.id   6286ec9fb6db6a3c6b48a5a3ac4ae4b8
#
_cell.length_a   1.000
_cell.length_b   1.000
_cell.length_c   1.000
_cell.angle_alpha   90.00
_cell.angle_beta   90.00
_cell.angle_gamma   90.00
#
_symmetry.space_group_name_H-M   'P 1'
#
loop_
_entity.id
_entity.type
_entity.pdbx_description
1 polymer ?
#
loop_
_entity_poly.entity_id
_entity_poly.type
_entity_poly.pdbx_seq_one_letter_code
_entity_poly.pdbx_strand_id
1 'polypeptide(L)'
;MLGFTYSFSVWRGDVDPVFPYISAAGDNRPEACMFSMFLNICSFLSMLIVYLRYSLVAELNRSSDLLLKSFNRLNLYAGLLGASGMFLVANFQETAVIQVHLFGAFLCFGSGCVYMLGQAWISYRMYPLFSGIRIAKIRGVMAIASVCLFFMAFGFGWAAANTFHSVFPDLPTPRPWTHKLVPMPATICTVSQR
;
A
#
# COMPACT_ATOMS: atom_id res chain seq x y z
N MET A 1 1.97 -9.09 12.27
CA MET A 1 2.30 -9.77 11.02
C MET A 1 3.49 -9.14 10.31
N LEU A 2 3.38 -7.91 9.77
CA LEU A 2 4.50 -7.22 9.09
C LEU A 2 5.77 -7.13 9.95
N GLY A 3 5.62 -6.89 11.25
CA GLY A 3 6.75 -6.89 12.18
C GLY A 3 7.43 -8.25 12.33
N PHE A 4 6.69 -9.35 12.23
CA PHE A 4 7.25 -10.70 12.30
C PHE A 4 8.08 -11.03 11.05
N THR A 5 7.52 -10.82 9.85
CA THR A 5 8.25 -11.06 8.59
C THR A 5 9.48 -10.17 8.50
N TYR A 6 9.36 -8.89 8.87
CA TYR A 6 10.48 -7.96 8.95
C TYR A 6 11.58 -8.45 9.90
N SER A 7 11.24 -8.76 11.16
CA SER A 7 12.24 -9.22 12.15
C SER A 7 12.93 -10.51 11.71
N PHE A 8 12.20 -11.41 11.09
CA PHE A 8 12.74 -12.67 10.58
C PHE A 8 13.67 -12.46 9.37
N SER A 9 13.29 -11.59 8.44
CA SER A 9 14.13 -11.23 7.28
C SER A 9 15.42 -10.48 7.70
N VAL A 10 15.32 -9.60 8.69
CA VAL A 10 16.50 -8.93 9.27
C VAL A 10 17.41 -9.91 9.98
N TRP A 11 16.85 -10.84 10.76
CA TRP A 11 17.62 -11.85 11.46
C TRP A 11 18.38 -12.77 10.50
N ARG A 12 17.81 -13.07 9.34
CA ARG A 12 18.47 -13.84 8.27
C ARG A 12 19.47 -13.04 7.44
N GLY A 13 19.50 -11.72 7.58
CA GLY A 13 20.34 -10.85 6.75
C GLY A 13 19.83 -10.67 5.31
N ASP A 14 18.55 -10.99 5.05
CA ASP A 14 17.96 -10.84 3.71
C ASP A 14 17.57 -9.39 3.41
N VAL A 15 17.39 -8.56 4.46
CA VAL A 15 16.95 -7.17 4.36
C VAL A 15 17.72 -6.31 5.37
N ASP A 16 18.05 -5.07 4.97
CA ASP A 16 18.68 -4.10 5.85
C ASP A 16 17.74 -3.69 7.00
N PRO A 17 18.22 -3.55 8.25
CA PRO A 17 17.40 -3.09 9.36
C PRO A 17 16.95 -1.62 9.28
N VAL A 18 17.49 -0.82 8.33
CA VAL A 18 17.18 0.61 8.20
C VAL A 18 16.24 0.84 7.02
N PHE A 19 14.96 1.09 7.30
CA PHE A 19 13.91 1.49 6.33
C PHE A 19 13.77 0.63 5.05
N PRO A 20 13.68 -0.71 5.14
CA PRO A 20 13.39 -1.52 3.96
C PRO A 20 11.96 -1.29 3.46
N TYR A 21 11.72 -1.56 2.18
CA TYR A 21 10.35 -1.69 1.71
C TYR A 21 9.63 -2.83 2.42
N ILE A 22 8.34 -2.65 2.71
CA ILE A 22 7.51 -3.68 3.34
C ILE A 22 7.49 -4.96 2.49
N SER A 23 7.46 -4.82 1.16
CA SER A 23 7.50 -5.93 0.21
C SER A 23 8.82 -6.67 0.22
N ALA A 24 9.94 -5.98 0.47
CA ALA A 24 11.26 -6.61 0.53
C ALA A 24 11.37 -7.64 1.65
N ALA A 25 10.71 -7.40 2.79
CA ALA A 25 10.65 -8.36 3.90
C ALA A 25 9.80 -9.61 3.60
N GLY A 26 9.13 -9.65 2.47
CA GLY A 26 8.31 -10.78 2.01
C GLY A 26 8.74 -11.33 0.65
N ASP A 27 9.96 -11.05 0.19
CA ASP A 27 10.41 -11.40 -1.16
C ASP A 27 11.15 -12.74 -1.22
N ASN A 28 11.92 -13.07 -0.17
CA ASN A 28 12.67 -14.33 -0.09
C ASN A 28 11.86 -15.47 0.56
N ARG A 29 12.20 -16.72 0.25
CA ARG A 29 11.62 -17.88 0.92
C ARG A 29 12.40 -18.19 2.20
N PRO A 30 11.75 -18.58 3.31
CA PRO A 30 10.32 -18.91 3.47
C PRO A 30 9.39 -17.73 3.80
N GLU A 31 9.90 -16.51 4.04
CA GLU A 31 9.16 -15.34 4.50
C GLU A 31 8.06 -14.95 3.50
N ALA A 32 8.35 -15.09 2.21
CA ALA A 32 7.41 -14.82 1.12
C ALA A 32 6.11 -15.63 1.26
N CYS A 33 6.21 -16.89 1.67
CA CYS A 33 5.03 -17.76 1.86
C CYS A 33 4.14 -17.24 3.00
N MET A 34 4.75 -16.85 4.11
CA MET A 34 4.01 -16.30 5.27
C MET A 34 3.43 -14.92 4.95
N PHE A 35 4.21 -14.06 4.30
CA PHE A 35 3.78 -12.75 3.85
C PHE A 35 2.56 -12.85 2.93
N SER A 36 2.65 -13.69 1.90
CA SER A 36 1.58 -13.95 0.95
C SER A 36 0.32 -14.49 1.64
N MET A 37 0.45 -15.51 2.50
CA MET A 37 -0.67 -16.09 3.23
C MET A 37 -1.42 -15.03 4.05
N PHE A 38 -0.70 -14.28 4.87
CA PHE A 38 -1.33 -13.27 5.72
C PHE A 38 -1.93 -12.12 4.93
N LEU A 39 -1.27 -11.66 3.87
CA LEU A 39 -1.80 -10.58 3.04
C LEU A 39 -3.07 -11.01 2.30
N ASN A 40 -3.15 -12.27 1.84
CA ASN A 40 -4.35 -12.82 1.24
C ASN A 40 -5.52 -12.87 2.23
N ILE A 41 -5.26 -13.29 3.49
CA ILE A 41 -6.27 -13.24 4.55
C ILE A 41 -6.72 -11.79 4.79
N CYS A 42 -5.79 -10.84 4.90
CA CYS A 42 -6.10 -9.43 5.07
C CYS A 42 -6.92 -8.88 3.89
N SER A 43 -6.59 -9.24 2.66
CA SER A 43 -7.33 -8.85 1.46
C SER A 43 -8.78 -9.34 1.52
N PHE A 44 -8.98 -10.62 1.82
CA PHE A 44 -10.32 -11.20 1.96
C PHE A 44 -11.12 -10.51 3.07
N LEU A 45 -10.53 -10.35 4.26
CA LEU A 45 -11.19 -9.65 5.37
C LEU A 45 -11.52 -8.19 5.02
N SER A 46 -10.63 -7.52 4.28
CA SER A 46 -10.88 -6.15 3.81
C SER A 46 -12.06 -6.08 2.86
N MET A 47 -12.19 -7.02 1.91
CA MET A 47 -13.37 -7.10 1.03
C MET A 47 -14.65 -7.29 1.84
N LEU A 48 -14.62 -8.17 2.83
CA LEU A 48 -15.76 -8.42 3.71
C LEU A 48 -16.15 -7.16 4.51
N ILE A 49 -15.17 -6.49 5.12
CA ILE A 49 -15.40 -5.27 5.89
C ILE A 49 -15.95 -4.15 5.00
N VAL A 50 -15.41 -3.98 3.80
CA VAL A 50 -15.87 -2.99 2.81
C VAL A 50 -17.33 -3.27 2.44
N TYR A 51 -17.69 -4.52 2.18
CA TYR A 51 -19.06 -4.91 1.86
C TYR A 51 -20.02 -4.71 3.04
N LEU A 52 -19.62 -5.14 4.25
CA LEU A 52 -20.43 -4.94 5.46
C LEU A 52 -20.66 -3.44 5.74
N ARG A 53 -19.64 -2.63 5.55
CA ARG A 53 -19.77 -1.17 5.71
C ARG A 53 -20.71 -0.56 4.67
N TYR A 54 -20.62 -1.00 3.41
CA TYR A 54 -21.56 -0.59 2.37
C TYR A 54 -23.01 -0.94 2.73
N SER A 55 -23.26 -2.18 3.17
CA SER A 55 -24.58 -2.66 3.53
C SER A 55 -25.14 -1.91 4.75
N LEU A 56 -24.31 -1.65 5.76
CA LEU A 56 -24.69 -0.87 6.92
C LEU A 56 -25.12 0.56 6.56
N VAL A 57 -24.35 1.24 5.71
CA VAL A 57 -24.69 2.61 5.25
C VAL A 57 -25.97 2.58 4.40
N ALA A 58 -26.17 1.58 3.57
CA ALA A 58 -27.39 1.42 2.76
C ALA A 58 -28.63 1.24 3.63
N GLU A 59 -28.53 0.40 4.67
CA GLU A 59 -29.64 0.16 5.61
C GLU A 59 -29.96 1.40 6.47
N LEU A 60 -28.94 2.13 6.89
CA LEU A 60 -29.12 3.34 7.70
C LEU A 60 -29.61 4.55 6.88
N ASN A 61 -29.49 4.52 5.56
CA ASN A 61 -29.96 5.59 4.69
C ASN A 61 -31.48 5.52 4.43
N ARG A 62 -32.26 5.51 5.52
CA ARG A 62 -33.73 5.46 5.45
C ARG A 62 -34.36 6.72 4.87
N SER A 63 -33.67 7.85 4.91
CA SER A 63 -34.10 9.10 4.30
C SER A 63 -34.04 9.09 2.77
N SER A 64 -33.58 8.01 2.15
CA SER A 64 -33.42 7.85 0.71
C SER A 64 -32.58 8.97 0.05
N ASP A 65 -31.55 9.46 0.76
CA ASP A 65 -30.60 10.41 0.21
C ASP A 65 -29.87 9.77 -1.00
N LEU A 66 -30.24 10.22 -2.21
CA LEU A 66 -29.73 9.69 -3.47
C LEU A 66 -28.23 9.93 -3.63
N LEU A 67 -27.75 11.07 -3.12
CA LEU A 67 -26.32 11.40 -3.17
C LEU A 67 -25.52 10.44 -2.30
N LEU A 68 -25.97 10.21 -1.05
CA LEU A 68 -25.35 9.25 -0.14
C LEU A 68 -25.36 7.84 -0.72
N LYS A 69 -26.48 7.42 -1.33
CA LYS A 69 -26.62 6.10 -1.98
C LYS A 69 -25.62 5.92 -3.13
N SER A 70 -25.51 6.91 -4.01
CA SER A 70 -24.57 6.85 -5.15
C SER A 70 -23.12 6.83 -4.67
N PHE A 71 -22.79 7.70 -3.71
CA PHE A 71 -21.46 7.81 -3.16
C PHE A 71 -21.03 6.56 -2.39
N ASN A 72 -21.93 5.95 -1.63
CA ASN A 72 -21.69 4.69 -0.94
C ASN A 72 -21.37 3.55 -1.91
N ARG A 73 -22.06 3.48 -3.06
CA ARG A 73 -21.78 2.51 -4.12
C ARG A 73 -20.42 2.74 -4.76
N LEU A 74 -20.08 4.00 -5.09
CA LEU A 74 -18.75 4.33 -5.63
C LEU A 74 -17.64 3.95 -4.64
N ASN A 75 -17.87 4.22 -3.37
CA ASN A 75 -16.92 3.91 -2.32
C ASN A 75 -16.76 2.38 -2.10
N LEU A 76 -17.81 1.58 -2.30
CA LEU A 76 -17.71 0.13 -2.34
C LEU A 76 -16.72 -0.33 -3.41
N TYR A 77 -16.86 0.18 -4.64
CA TYR A 77 -15.94 -0.19 -5.72
C TYR A 77 -14.49 0.23 -5.45
N ALA A 78 -14.28 1.43 -4.90
CA ALA A 78 -12.95 1.87 -4.50
C ALA A 78 -12.33 0.94 -3.44
N GLY A 79 -13.11 0.54 -2.44
CA GLY A 79 -12.63 -0.38 -1.40
C GLY A 79 -12.32 -1.79 -1.94
N LEU A 80 -13.17 -2.32 -2.82
CA LEU A 80 -12.94 -3.63 -3.46
C LEU A 80 -11.71 -3.60 -4.38
N LEU A 81 -11.50 -2.53 -5.15
CA LEU A 81 -10.31 -2.34 -5.97
C LEU A 81 -9.04 -2.28 -5.10
N GLY A 82 -9.08 -1.56 -3.98
CA GLY A 82 -7.95 -1.51 -3.05
C GLY A 82 -7.61 -2.89 -2.45
N ALA A 83 -8.63 -3.64 -2.04
CA ALA A 83 -8.45 -5.00 -1.54
C ALA A 83 -7.93 -5.97 -2.63
N SER A 84 -8.40 -5.83 -3.87
CA SER A 84 -7.89 -6.60 -5.01
C SER A 84 -6.43 -6.25 -5.31
N GLY A 85 -6.04 -4.98 -5.18
CA GLY A 85 -4.64 -4.55 -5.27
C GLY A 85 -3.76 -5.23 -4.21
N MET A 86 -4.24 -5.34 -2.98
CA MET A 86 -3.55 -6.08 -1.91
C MET A 86 -3.38 -7.57 -2.24
N PHE A 87 -4.39 -8.19 -2.86
CA PHE A 87 -4.32 -9.57 -3.34
C PHE A 87 -3.24 -9.74 -4.42
N LEU A 88 -3.12 -8.79 -5.37
CA LEU A 88 -2.06 -8.81 -6.38
C LEU A 88 -0.68 -8.71 -5.74
N VAL A 89 -0.46 -7.76 -4.82
CA VAL A 89 0.80 -7.60 -4.09
C VAL A 89 1.18 -8.87 -3.32
N ALA A 90 0.18 -9.55 -2.74
CA ALA A 90 0.40 -10.79 -1.98
C ALA A 90 0.92 -11.93 -2.84
N ASN A 91 0.49 -12.04 -4.10
CA ASN A 91 0.74 -13.21 -4.95
C ASN A 91 1.83 -12.98 -6.01
N PHE A 92 2.12 -11.71 -6.34
CA PHE A 92 3.17 -11.35 -7.29
C PHE A 92 4.32 -10.67 -6.55
N GLN A 93 5.39 -11.42 -6.33
CA GLN A 93 6.60 -10.91 -5.67
C GLN A 93 7.26 -9.82 -6.51
N GLU A 94 7.83 -8.83 -5.85
CA GLU A 94 8.54 -7.72 -6.50
C GLU A 94 9.71 -8.22 -7.36
N THR A 95 10.40 -9.27 -6.90
CA THR A 95 11.53 -9.88 -7.62
C THR A 95 11.11 -10.72 -8.82
N ALA A 96 9.90 -11.26 -8.83
CA ALA A 96 9.43 -12.14 -9.89
C ALA A 96 8.74 -11.35 -11.03
N VAL A 97 7.75 -10.52 -10.69
CA VAL A 97 6.94 -9.77 -11.67
C VAL A 97 6.68 -8.35 -11.15
N ILE A 98 7.72 -7.51 -11.22
CA ILE A 98 7.70 -6.15 -10.66
C ILE A 98 6.55 -5.29 -11.18
N GLN A 99 6.20 -5.38 -12.46
CA GLN A 99 5.16 -4.57 -13.06
C GLN A 99 3.77 -4.86 -12.45
N VAL A 100 3.45 -6.14 -12.25
CA VAL A 100 2.19 -6.55 -11.62
C VAL A 100 2.18 -6.17 -10.14
N HIS A 101 3.31 -6.33 -9.46
CA HIS A 101 3.46 -5.93 -8.06
C HIS A 101 3.24 -4.42 -7.87
N LEU A 102 3.89 -3.59 -8.67
CA LEU A 102 3.74 -2.12 -8.61
C LEU A 102 2.33 -1.67 -8.97
N PHE A 103 1.70 -2.30 -9.98
CA PHE A 103 0.31 -2.05 -10.32
C PHE A 103 -0.63 -2.42 -9.17
N GLY A 104 -0.43 -3.58 -8.56
CA GLY A 104 -1.17 -4.00 -7.36
C GLY A 104 -0.99 -3.04 -6.18
N ALA A 105 0.24 -2.58 -5.93
CA ALA A 105 0.54 -1.60 -4.90
C ALA A 105 -0.14 -0.25 -5.17
N PHE A 106 -0.09 0.22 -6.41
CA PHE A 106 -0.80 1.45 -6.81
C PHE A 106 -2.30 1.33 -6.60
N LEU A 107 -2.92 0.21 -7.01
CA LEU A 107 -4.34 -0.05 -6.74
C LEU A 107 -4.62 -0.11 -5.24
N CYS A 108 -3.82 -0.81 -4.47
CA CYS A 108 -4.02 -0.98 -3.03
C CYS A 108 -3.98 0.38 -2.31
N PHE A 109 -2.92 1.13 -2.49
CA PHE A 109 -2.74 2.41 -1.78
C PHE A 109 -3.58 3.53 -2.38
N GLY A 110 -3.65 3.66 -3.71
CA GLY A 110 -4.41 4.72 -4.38
C GLY A 110 -5.91 4.58 -4.17
N SER A 111 -6.49 3.42 -4.47
CA SER A 111 -7.91 3.17 -4.22
C SER A 111 -8.23 3.14 -2.72
N GLY A 112 -7.29 2.70 -1.88
CA GLY A 112 -7.39 2.76 -0.43
C GLY A 112 -7.53 4.19 0.09
N CYS A 113 -6.74 5.13 -0.43
CA CYS A 113 -6.86 6.56 -0.11
C CYS A 113 -8.24 7.11 -0.52
N VAL A 114 -8.72 6.79 -1.72
CA VAL A 114 -10.05 7.19 -2.19
C VAL A 114 -11.14 6.61 -1.28
N TYR A 115 -11.03 5.34 -0.93
CA TYR A 115 -11.97 4.68 0.00
C TYR A 115 -11.98 5.38 1.37
N MET A 116 -10.82 5.70 1.95
CA MET A 116 -10.73 6.37 3.25
C MET A 116 -11.34 7.77 3.23
N LEU A 117 -11.08 8.56 2.17
CA LEU A 117 -11.71 9.87 1.98
C LEU A 117 -13.23 9.74 1.89
N GLY A 118 -13.71 8.78 1.09
CA GLY A 118 -15.13 8.50 0.96
C GLY A 118 -15.78 8.08 2.28
N GLN A 119 -15.12 7.25 3.08
CA GLN A 119 -15.61 6.84 4.41
C GLN A 119 -15.64 8.01 5.40
N ALA A 120 -14.68 8.92 5.33
CA ALA A 120 -14.71 10.14 6.14
C ALA A 120 -15.92 11.01 5.75
N TRP A 121 -16.11 11.27 4.45
CA TRP A 121 -17.25 12.02 3.95
C TRP A 121 -18.59 11.39 4.32
N ILE A 122 -18.78 10.08 4.12
CA ILE A 122 -19.99 9.35 4.53
C ILE A 122 -20.24 9.53 6.02
N SER A 123 -19.19 9.45 6.85
CA SER A 123 -19.32 9.62 8.30
C SER A 123 -19.76 11.03 8.70
N TYR A 124 -19.27 12.06 8.02
CA TYR A 124 -19.75 13.45 8.20
C TYR A 124 -21.20 13.61 7.75
N ARG A 125 -21.58 13.02 6.63
CA ARG A 125 -22.94 13.09 6.09
C ARG A 125 -23.97 12.42 7.00
N MET A 126 -23.58 11.34 7.68
CA MET A 126 -24.41 10.58 8.61
C MET A 126 -24.46 11.16 10.04
N TYR A 127 -23.73 12.22 10.33
CA TYR A 127 -23.81 12.94 11.61
C TYR A 127 -25.09 13.78 11.65
N PRO A 128 -25.78 13.92 12.82
CA PRO A 128 -25.48 13.32 14.12
C PRO A 128 -26.14 11.94 14.37
N LEU A 129 -27.03 11.49 13.49
CA LEU A 129 -27.95 10.39 13.76
C LEU A 129 -27.23 9.02 13.86
N PHE A 130 -26.30 8.76 12.97
CA PHE A 130 -25.68 7.42 12.83
C PHE A 130 -24.15 7.42 12.94
N SER A 131 -23.55 8.58 13.14
CA SER A 131 -22.11 8.71 13.31
C SER A 131 -21.78 9.80 14.33
N GLY A 132 -20.86 9.52 15.24
CA GLY A 132 -20.34 10.52 16.16
C GLY A 132 -19.32 11.43 15.46
N ILE A 133 -19.34 12.74 15.76
CA ILE A 133 -18.42 13.71 15.17
C ILE A 133 -16.94 13.35 15.43
N ARG A 134 -16.62 12.73 16.57
CA ARG A 134 -15.24 12.28 16.87
C ARG A 134 -14.77 11.23 15.87
N ILE A 135 -15.60 10.25 15.55
CA ILE A 135 -15.27 9.19 14.57
C ILE A 135 -15.10 9.78 13.19
N ALA A 136 -15.98 10.70 12.77
CA ALA A 136 -15.86 11.39 11.50
C ALA A 136 -14.55 12.19 11.38
N LYS A 137 -14.17 12.93 12.44
CA LYS A 137 -12.90 13.67 12.49
C LYS A 137 -11.69 12.75 12.45
N ILE A 138 -11.67 11.66 13.22
CA ILE A 138 -10.57 10.68 13.20
C ILE A 138 -10.41 10.09 11.79
N ARG A 139 -11.50 9.66 11.16
CA ARG A 139 -11.48 9.17 9.78
C ARG A 139 -10.96 10.21 8.79
N GLY A 140 -11.36 11.48 8.96
CA GLY A 140 -10.88 12.59 8.13
C GLY A 140 -9.38 12.80 8.26
N VAL A 141 -8.86 12.86 9.49
CA VAL A 141 -7.43 13.02 9.76
C VAL A 141 -6.63 11.85 9.17
N MET A 142 -7.09 10.61 9.42
CA MET A 142 -6.44 9.41 8.88
C MET A 142 -6.43 9.39 7.36
N ALA A 143 -7.53 9.79 6.72
CA ALA A 143 -7.64 9.85 5.26
C ALA A 143 -6.68 10.88 4.67
N ILE A 144 -6.63 12.10 5.23
CA ILE A 144 -5.71 13.15 4.77
C ILE A 144 -4.26 12.71 4.97
N ALA A 145 -3.91 12.17 6.13
CA ALA A 145 -2.57 11.66 6.40
C ALA A 145 -2.16 10.58 5.40
N SER A 146 -3.06 9.64 5.10
CA SER A 146 -2.79 8.58 4.12
C SER A 146 -2.55 9.11 2.71
N VAL A 147 -3.33 10.11 2.28
CA VAL A 147 -3.14 10.78 0.97
C VAL A 147 -1.80 11.49 0.92
N CYS A 148 -1.45 12.26 1.96
CA CYS A 148 -0.16 12.95 2.04
C CYS A 148 1.01 11.94 1.97
N LEU A 149 0.94 10.89 2.77
CA LEU A 149 1.99 9.85 2.79
C LEU A 149 2.09 9.11 1.45
N PHE A 150 0.97 8.85 0.79
CA PHE A 150 0.95 8.22 -0.53
C PHE A 150 1.70 9.07 -1.56
N PHE A 151 1.39 10.38 -1.66
CA PHE A 151 2.07 11.26 -2.60
C PHE A 151 3.53 11.51 -2.23
N MET A 152 3.86 11.60 -0.93
CA MET A 152 5.25 11.68 -0.49
C MET A 152 6.06 10.45 -0.89
N ALA A 153 5.53 9.24 -0.64
CA ALA A 153 6.20 8.00 -1.00
C ALA A 153 6.44 7.89 -2.52
N PHE A 154 5.43 8.26 -3.32
CA PHE A 154 5.54 8.29 -4.78
C PHE A 154 6.56 9.34 -5.26
N GLY A 155 6.50 10.55 -4.71
CA GLY A 155 7.38 11.65 -5.07
C GLY A 155 8.84 11.36 -4.73
N PHE A 156 9.13 10.85 -3.54
CA PHE A 156 10.49 10.47 -3.13
C PHE A 156 11.01 9.27 -3.94
N GLY A 157 10.18 8.27 -4.20
CA GLY A 157 10.56 7.12 -5.03
C GLY A 157 10.93 7.55 -6.45
N TRP A 158 10.12 8.42 -7.04
CA TRP A 158 10.40 8.96 -8.40
C TRP A 158 11.65 9.85 -8.43
N ALA A 159 11.81 10.74 -7.46
CA ALA A 159 12.99 11.58 -7.34
C ALA A 159 14.27 10.75 -7.15
N ALA A 160 14.24 9.73 -6.30
CA ALA A 160 15.36 8.82 -6.08
C ALA A 160 15.73 8.06 -7.36
N ALA A 161 14.74 7.54 -8.11
CA ALA A 161 14.97 6.86 -9.38
C ALA A 161 15.62 7.79 -10.43
N ASN A 162 15.10 9.02 -10.58
CA ASN A 162 15.66 9.99 -11.51
C ASN A 162 17.08 10.41 -11.14
N THR A 163 17.36 10.64 -9.86
CA THR A 163 18.72 10.97 -9.39
C THR A 163 19.68 9.82 -9.68
N PHE A 164 19.26 8.58 -9.44
CA PHE A 164 20.08 7.41 -9.76
C PHE A 164 20.39 7.33 -11.26
N HIS A 165 19.37 7.44 -12.12
CA HIS A 165 19.57 7.38 -13.58
C HIS A 165 20.35 8.56 -14.15
N SER A 166 20.34 9.72 -13.49
CA SER A 166 21.19 10.86 -13.91
C SER A 166 22.67 10.60 -13.67
N VAL A 167 23.00 9.79 -12.66
CA VAL A 167 24.39 9.44 -12.32
C VAL A 167 24.83 8.15 -13.03
N PHE A 168 23.90 7.19 -13.18
CA PHE A 168 24.16 5.87 -13.76
C PHE A 168 23.12 5.53 -14.84
N PRO A 169 23.21 6.14 -16.04
CA PRO A 169 22.20 6.00 -17.09
C PRO A 169 22.07 4.56 -17.62
N ASP A 170 23.15 3.80 -17.62
CA ASP A 170 23.22 2.44 -18.18
C ASP A 170 22.89 1.33 -17.17
N LEU A 171 22.68 1.69 -15.90
CA LEU A 171 22.40 0.69 -14.87
C LEU A 171 20.90 0.61 -14.55
N PRO A 172 20.36 -0.61 -14.34
CA PRO A 172 19.00 -0.76 -13.83
C PRO A 172 18.90 -0.15 -12.44
N THR A 173 17.76 0.47 -12.12
CA THR A 173 17.52 1.06 -10.80
C THR A 173 17.77 0.01 -9.72
N PRO A 174 18.73 0.22 -8.80
CA PRO A 174 18.99 -0.74 -7.74
C PRO A 174 17.76 -0.85 -6.86
N ARG A 175 17.50 -2.06 -6.39
CA ARG A 175 16.49 -2.26 -5.34
C ARG A 175 17.04 -1.64 -4.07
N PRO A 176 16.41 -0.59 -3.54
CA PRO A 176 16.92 0.02 -2.31
C PRO A 176 16.87 -1.01 -1.18
N TRP A 177 17.94 -1.04 -0.41
CA TRP A 177 18.03 -1.78 0.86
C TRP A 177 18.07 -3.31 0.76
N THR A 178 18.46 -3.88 -0.36
CA THR A 178 18.80 -5.29 -0.44
C THR A 178 20.33 -5.45 -0.38
N HIS A 179 20.82 -6.28 0.55
CA HIS A 179 22.25 -6.62 0.63
C HIS A 179 22.78 -7.39 -0.60
N LYS A 180 21.88 -7.97 -1.39
CA LYS A 180 22.23 -8.51 -2.70
C LYS A 180 22.35 -7.37 -3.71
N LEU A 181 23.29 -6.47 -3.45
CA LEU A 181 23.78 -5.57 -4.48
C LEU A 181 24.16 -6.43 -5.68
N VAL A 182 23.62 -6.10 -6.84
CA VAL A 182 24.23 -6.48 -8.12
C VAL A 182 25.72 -6.22 -7.96
N PRO A 183 26.62 -7.20 -8.21
CA PRO A 183 28.05 -6.96 -8.09
C PRO A 183 28.35 -5.68 -8.85
N MET A 184 28.84 -4.66 -8.14
CA MET A 184 29.23 -3.41 -8.82
C MET A 184 30.20 -3.82 -9.94
N PRO A 185 29.94 -3.45 -11.20
CA PRO A 185 30.88 -3.74 -12.26
C PRO A 185 32.22 -3.17 -11.80
N ALA A 186 33.30 -3.93 -11.95
CA ALA A 186 34.64 -3.61 -11.48
C ALA A 186 35.11 -2.19 -11.88
N THR A 187 34.52 -1.62 -12.90
CA THR A 187 34.73 -0.25 -13.42
C THR A 187 34.35 0.85 -12.42
N ILE A 188 33.45 0.61 -11.46
CA ILE A 188 33.03 1.63 -10.47
C ILE A 188 33.99 1.72 -9.28
N CYS A 189 34.70 0.62 -8.96
CA CYS A 189 35.69 0.61 -7.90
C CYS A 189 36.91 1.46 -8.23
N THR A 190 37.20 1.71 -9.52
CA THR A 190 38.36 2.51 -9.94
C THR A 190 38.13 4.02 -9.95
N VAL A 191 36.88 4.48 -9.92
CA VAL A 191 36.53 5.92 -9.89
C VAL A 191 36.57 6.50 -8.49
N SER A 192 36.43 5.67 -7.44
CA SER A 192 36.48 6.12 -6.05
C SER A 192 37.89 6.27 -5.45
N GLN A 193 38.95 5.95 -6.24
CA GLN A 193 40.37 6.06 -5.81
C GLN A 193 41.15 7.11 -6.60
N ARG A 194 40.50 8.05 -7.26
CA ARG A 194 41.17 9.20 -7.88
C ARG A 194 40.73 10.52 -7.30
#